data_d4a4566963e469a14ebb15fd4a00ab7c
#
_entry.id   d4a4566963e469a14ebb15fd4a00ab7c
#
_cell.length_a   1.000
_cell.length_b   1.000
_cell.length_c   1.000
_cell.angle_alpha   90.00
_cell.angle_beta   90.00
_cell.angle_gamma   90.00
#
_symmetry.space_group_name_H-M   'P 1'
#
loop_
_entity.id
_entity.type
_entity.pdbx_description
1 polymer ?
#
loop_
_entity_poly.entity_id
_entity_poly.type
_entity_poly.pdbx_seq_one_letter_code
_entity_poly.pdbx_strand_id
1 'polypeptide(L)'
;MKGADYIAETLARHGVKDIFLITGGACAFMVDAISRHAAMRYFCFQHEQAAAMAADAVWRVDGSMGATMATSGPGATNLLTGIACSYFDSIPSIHITGQVNLGETKAYGGAKVRQAGFQETKIVEMARPITKYATQVHDAESLRREMAKALYIANSGRKGPVLIDVPMDVQQIDVGDTIEMADGLKAREPSSDGAVEQAIGKLGEVLKGGQRPLVLFGAGVGLAGAEKALSGWLQRYDVPFVSSWNGLTYFDHGMPNYLGQIGVYGNRGANFVLQNADVLVVLGSRLDNRQRSGNAKNFAPAAKVLVIDIDAEELRKYATDGYATTELDLKELPKVLDKVEPPRSSNAWREYVGEMKSRFFGRDISTAANAHQTMSPYGAVQKINGMIERDAIVVADCGANLCWVYQIFHRTNQVLMTAGGHSPMGYSIPAAIGAAIRAPERQVVCFIGDGGFQINLQELQTIRQYNLNITIVVMNNHGYGIIKQFQDSYLGSRYEASGKGYGMPDLAKLSKAYGLDYVSIDKVEDIDPRLFVKNGARLVDLQLHPHTLIEPRLEMGRPINDQSPYADRAEFAANNRFVPFENVAPPR
;
A
#
# COMPACT_ATOMS: atom_id res chain seq x y z
N MET A 1 11.73 36.78 -5.48
CA MET A 1 10.61 36.30 -4.61
C MET A 1 11.18 35.78 -3.30
N LYS A 2 10.36 35.69 -2.23
CA LYS A 2 10.79 35.10 -0.96
C LYS A 2 10.91 33.59 -1.04
N GLY A 3 11.75 32.98 -0.18
CA GLY A 3 11.95 31.54 -0.16
C GLY A 3 10.66 30.72 0.02
N ALA A 4 9.74 31.19 0.87
CA ALA A 4 8.42 30.57 1.04
C ALA A 4 7.58 30.62 -0.25
N ASP A 5 7.57 31.75 -0.97
CA ASP A 5 6.86 31.88 -2.25
C ASP A 5 7.51 31.02 -3.34
N TYR A 6 8.85 30.90 -3.32
CA TYR A 6 9.60 30.02 -4.22
C TYR A 6 9.21 28.55 -4.05
N ILE A 7 9.04 28.10 -2.79
CA ILE A 7 8.60 26.73 -2.49
C ILE A 7 7.19 26.49 -3.07
N ALA A 8 6.25 27.42 -2.84
CA ALA A 8 4.88 27.31 -3.36
C ALA A 8 4.88 27.23 -4.90
N GLU A 9 5.58 28.14 -5.58
CA GLU A 9 5.67 28.18 -7.05
C GLU A 9 6.32 26.90 -7.61
N THR A 10 7.39 26.41 -6.97
CA THR A 10 8.09 25.18 -7.39
C THR A 10 7.19 23.97 -7.28
N LEU A 11 6.47 23.81 -6.16
CA LEU A 11 5.52 22.71 -5.97
C LEU A 11 4.40 22.75 -7.02
N ALA A 12 3.81 23.94 -7.25
CA ALA A 12 2.75 24.12 -8.23
C ALA A 12 3.19 23.75 -9.65
N ARG A 13 4.39 24.17 -10.08
CA ARG A 13 4.95 23.81 -11.39
C ARG A 13 5.23 22.32 -11.56
N HIS A 14 5.47 21.59 -10.47
CA HIS A 14 5.61 20.15 -10.47
C HIS A 14 4.28 19.40 -10.28
N GLY A 15 3.15 20.10 -10.40
CA GLY A 15 1.81 19.50 -10.36
C GLY A 15 1.28 19.16 -8.97
N VAL A 16 1.99 19.57 -7.91
CA VAL A 16 1.48 19.44 -6.54
C VAL A 16 0.40 20.50 -6.31
N LYS A 17 -0.82 20.06 -6.02
CA LYS A 17 -1.98 20.95 -5.85
C LYS A 17 -2.46 21.02 -4.40
N ASP A 18 -2.36 19.93 -3.69
CA ASP A 18 -2.95 19.76 -2.36
C ASP A 18 -1.84 19.55 -1.32
N ILE A 19 -1.84 20.38 -0.28
CA ILE A 19 -0.91 20.31 0.84
C ILE A 19 -1.67 19.92 2.10
N PHE A 20 -1.27 18.84 2.73
CA PHE A 20 -1.84 18.37 3.99
C PHE A 20 -0.96 18.81 5.16
N LEU A 21 -1.52 19.48 6.16
CA LEU A 21 -0.69 20.14 7.17
C LEU A 21 -1.34 20.28 8.55
N ILE A 22 -0.49 20.51 9.53
CA ILE A 22 -0.79 21.25 10.75
C ILE A 22 0.16 22.44 10.80
N THR A 23 -0.38 23.64 11.02
CA THR A 23 0.43 24.85 11.09
C THR A 23 1.23 24.95 12.40
N GLY A 24 2.27 25.77 12.39
CA GLY A 24 3.07 26.11 13.56
C GLY A 24 4.08 27.20 13.22
N GLY A 25 4.76 27.74 14.24
CA GLY A 25 5.65 28.90 14.05
C GLY A 25 6.70 28.71 12.97
N ALA A 26 7.39 27.56 12.97
CA ALA A 26 8.49 27.33 12.03
C ALA A 26 8.09 27.10 10.57
N CYS A 27 6.80 26.90 10.26
CA CYS A 27 6.30 26.77 8.88
C CYS A 27 5.32 27.88 8.46
N ALA A 28 5.09 28.86 9.32
CA ALA A 28 4.03 29.87 9.11
C ALA A 28 4.19 30.65 7.79
N PHE A 29 5.41 31.05 7.41
CA PHE A 29 5.65 31.77 6.16
C PHE A 29 5.37 30.90 4.93
N MET A 30 5.67 29.61 5.00
CA MET A 30 5.36 28.69 3.91
C MET A 30 3.85 28.44 3.78
N VAL A 31 3.14 28.30 4.91
CA VAL A 31 1.67 28.15 4.90
C VAL A 31 1.00 29.41 4.33
N ASP A 32 1.47 30.61 4.70
CA ASP A 32 1.00 31.86 4.12
C ASP A 32 1.24 31.91 2.60
N ALA A 33 2.42 31.55 2.14
CA ALA A 33 2.74 31.50 0.71
C ALA A 33 1.82 30.55 -0.07
N ILE A 34 1.59 29.34 0.45
CA ILE A 34 0.64 28.38 -0.13
C ILE A 34 -0.76 28.98 -0.20
N SER A 35 -1.21 29.65 0.87
CA SER A 35 -2.57 30.23 0.93
C SER A 35 -2.82 31.33 -0.11
N ARG A 36 -1.77 32.05 -0.51
CA ARG A 36 -1.81 33.10 -1.54
C ARG A 36 -1.64 32.59 -2.96
N HIS A 37 -1.22 31.33 -3.13
CA HIS A 37 -0.93 30.78 -4.45
C HIS A 37 -2.19 30.24 -5.13
N ALA A 38 -2.58 30.81 -6.29
CA ALA A 38 -3.87 30.55 -6.95
C ALA A 38 -4.08 29.07 -7.39
N ALA A 39 -3.00 28.31 -7.64
CA ALA A 39 -3.08 26.93 -8.11
C ALA A 39 -2.99 25.90 -6.98
N MET A 40 -2.85 26.31 -5.72
CA MET A 40 -2.63 25.42 -4.60
C MET A 40 -3.76 25.51 -3.57
N ARG A 41 -3.99 24.42 -2.87
CA ARG A 41 -4.92 24.32 -1.74
C ARG A 41 -4.20 23.71 -0.54
N TYR A 42 -4.59 24.07 0.66
CA TYR A 42 -4.13 23.36 1.84
C TYR A 42 -5.31 22.82 2.65
N PHE A 43 -5.05 21.74 3.37
CA PHE A 43 -6.03 21.07 4.21
C PHE A 43 -5.43 20.81 5.59
N CYS A 44 -6.08 21.35 6.62
CA CYS A 44 -5.66 21.17 8.00
C CYS A 44 -6.15 19.84 8.55
N PHE A 45 -5.23 19.08 9.11
CA PHE A 45 -5.45 17.81 9.79
C PHE A 45 -5.39 17.98 11.29
N GLN A 46 -5.71 16.93 12.04
CA GLN A 46 -5.63 16.92 13.50
C GLN A 46 -4.32 16.26 13.99
N HIS A 47 -3.61 15.56 13.11
CA HIS A 47 -2.30 14.95 13.39
C HIS A 47 -1.45 14.85 12.11
N GLU A 48 -0.16 15.16 12.19
CA GLU A 48 0.74 15.16 11.02
C GLU A 48 0.94 13.76 10.43
N GLN A 49 0.87 12.70 11.25
CA GLN A 49 0.87 11.33 10.76
C GLN A 49 -0.27 11.10 9.75
N ALA A 50 -1.44 11.57 10.07
CA ALA A 50 -2.60 11.47 9.21
C ALA A 50 -2.43 12.30 7.92
N ALA A 51 -1.87 13.51 8.03
CA ALA A 51 -1.52 14.32 6.87
C ALA A 51 -0.57 13.58 5.90
N ALA A 52 0.46 12.91 6.43
CA ALA A 52 1.40 12.15 5.60
C ALA A 52 0.77 10.91 4.97
N MET A 53 -0.14 10.21 5.68
CA MET A 53 -0.91 9.10 5.12
C MET A 53 -1.90 9.57 4.03
N ALA A 54 -2.48 10.75 4.17
CA ALA A 54 -3.32 11.35 3.13
C ALA A 54 -2.50 11.72 1.87
N ALA A 55 -1.29 12.24 2.05
CA ALA A 55 -0.37 12.54 0.95
C ALA A 55 0.03 11.26 0.18
N ASP A 56 0.26 10.15 0.87
CA ASP A 56 0.50 8.83 0.26
C ASP A 56 -0.68 8.40 -0.65
N ALA A 57 -1.91 8.59 -0.19
CA ALA A 57 -3.11 8.20 -0.92
C ALA A 57 -3.32 9.00 -2.22
N VAL A 58 -2.87 10.25 -2.31
CA VAL A 58 -2.99 11.08 -3.52
C VAL A 58 -2.38 10.39 -4.72
N TRP A 59 -1.17 9.86 -4.59
CA TRP A 59 -0.52 9.12 -5.67
C TRP A 59 -1.29 7.87 -6.08
N ARG A 60 -1.83 7.14 -5.11
CA ARG A 60 -2.56 5.89 -5.38
C ARG A 60 -3.87 6.14 -6.13
N VAL A 61 -4.42 7.35 -6.06
CA VAL A 61 -5.65 7.74 -6.77
C VAL A 61 -5.39 8.03 -8.25
N ASP A 62 -4.38 8.84 -8.57
CA ASP A 62 -4.20 9.34 -9.94
C ASP A 62 -2.74 9.54 -10.38
N GLY A 63 -1.76 9.14 -9.58
CA GLY A 63 -0.35 9.30 -9.89
C GLY A 63 0.20 10.70 -9.64
N SER A 64 -0.54 11.60 -9.03
CA SER A 64 -0.05 12.92 -8.62
C SER A 64 0.75 12.82 -7.32
N MET A 65 1.79 13.64 -7.19
CA MET A 65 2.59 13.67 -5.96
C MET A 65 1.81 14.37 -4.84
N GLY A 66 1.65 13.67 -3.72
CA GLY A 66 1.11 14.25 -2.48
C GLY A 66 2.20 15.00 -1.70
N ALA A 67 1.79 16.00 -0.93
CA ALA A 67 2.72 16.82 -0.16
C ALA A 67 2.20 17.12 1.24
N THR A 68 3.12 17.22 2.21
CA THR A 68 2.82 17.69 3.56
C THR A 68 3.67 18.87 3.95
N MET A 69 3.16 19.65 4.89
CA MET A 69 3.91 20.70 5.54
C MET A 69 3.70 20.62 7.07
N ALA A 70 4.79 20.69 7.82
CA ALA A 70 4.74 20.62 9.28
C ALA A 70 5.73 21.59 9.91
N THR A 71 5.47 21.96 11.16
CA THR A 71 6.42 22.75 11.95
C THR A 71 7.60 21.91 12.44
N SER A 72 8.59 22.54 13.07
CA SER A 72 9.72 21.89 13.69
C SER A 72 9.32 21.00 14.87
N GLY A 73 10.26 20.25 15.40
CA GLY A 73 10.07 19.44 16.61
C GLY A 73 9.01 18.36 16.44
N PRO A 74 7.97 18.36 17.30
CA PRO A 74 6.95 17.32 17.30
C PRO A 74 6.15 17.26 15.99
N GLY A 75 5.91 18.38 15.32
CA GLY A 75 5.24 18.38 14.02
C GLY A 75 6.02 17.59 12.97
N ALA A 76 7.31 17.81 12.87
CA ALA A 76 8.19 17.08 11.95
C ALA A 76 8.29 15.59 12.33
N THR A 77 8.47 15.25 13.61
CA THR A 77 8.60 13.84 14.03
C THR A 77 7.30 13.04 13.88
N ASN A 78 6.15 13.68 14.02
CA ASN A 78 4.85 13.03 13.82
C ASN A 78 4.62 12.57 12.36
N LEU A 79 5.29 13.17 11.38
CA LEU A 79 5.20 12.74 9.96
C LEU A 79 5.80 11.34 9.71
N LEU A 80 6.76 10.87 10.53
CA LEU A 80 7.64 9.75 10.20
C LEU A 80 6.88 8.45 9.88
N THR A 81 5.84 8.11 10.62
CA THR A 81 5.04 6.90 10.33
C THR A 81 4.36 6.97 8.96
N GLY A 82 3.79 8.13 8.60
CA GLY A 82 3.17 8.31 7.28
C GLY A 82 4.21 8.32 6.15
N ILE A 83 5.39 8.94 6.37
CA ILE A 83 6.52 8.88 5.41
C ILE A 83 6.95 7.42 5.17
N ALA A 84 7.02 6.61 6.23
CA ALA A 84 7.37 5.20 6.12
C ALA A 84 6.36 4.40 5.28
N CYS A 85 5.05 4.74 5.32
CA CYS A 85 4.05 4.14 4.43
C CYS A 85 4.43 4.33 2.95
N SER A 86 4.75 5.55 2.57
CA SER A 86 5.19 5.88 1.21
C SER A 86 6.51 5.20 0.84
N TYR A 87 7.48 5.16 1.76
CA TYR A 87 8.80 4.57 1.51
C TYR A 87 8.72 3.08 1.21
N PHE A 88 8.06 2.30 2.08
CA PHE A 88 7.98 0.85 1.91
C PHE A 88 7.12 0.41 0.73
N ASP A 89 6.18 1.24 0.30
CA ASP A 89 5.35 0.97 -0.89
C ASP A 89 5.85 1.66 -2.17
N SER A 90 6.98 2.38 -2.08
CA SER A 90 7.59 3.10 -3.22
C SER A 90 6.70 4.18 -3.82
N ILE A 91 5.95 4.90 -2.97
CA ILE A 91 5.05 5.99 -3.36
C ILE A 91 5.80 7.32 -3.28
N PRO A 92 5.88 8.10 -4.36
CA PRO A 92 6.51 9.42 -4.32
C PRO A 92 5.62 10.40 -3.57
N SER A 93 6.21 11.06 -2.58
CA SER A 93 5.61 12.16 -1.82
C SER A 93 6.70 13.13 -1.37
N ILE A 94 6.32 14.39 -1.14
CA ILE A 94 7.24 15.40 -0.62
C ILE A 94 6.78 15.91 0.72
N HIS A 95 7.69 15.91 1.70
CA HIS A 95 7.42 16.35 3.06
C HIS A 95 8.31 17.55 3.37
N ILE A 96 7.70 18.69 3.69
CA ILE A 96 8.42 19.93 3.96
C ILE A 96 8.23 20.26 5.44
N THR A 97 9.35 20.37 6.16
CA THR A 97 9.35 20.75 7.57
C THR A 97 9.94 22.14 7.74
N GLY A 98 9.31 22.93 8.60
CA GLY A 98 9.93 24.16 9.07
C GLY A 98 10.96 23.84 10.16
N GLN A 99 11.95 24.72 10.30
CA GLN A 99 12.98 24.63 11.32
C GLN A 99 13.21 26.00 11.97
N VAL A 100 13.79 26.03 13.16
CA VAL A 100 14.28 27.27 13.79
C VAL A 100 15.31 27.96 12.89
N ASN A 101 15.60 29.25 13.13
CA ASN A 101 16.59 29.97 12.32
C ASN A 101 17.96 29.30 12.38
N LEU A 102 18.71 29.35 11.31
CA LEU A 102 20.06 28.74 11.22
C LEU A 102 20.99 29.19 12.36
N GLY A 103 20.87 30.44 12.80
CA GLY A 103 21.64 30.95 13.92
C GLY A 103 21.34 30.26 15.24
N GLU A 104 20.11 29.79 15.41
CA GLU A 104 19.62 29.12 16.63
C GLU A 104 20.01 27.64 16.71
N THR A 105 20.41 27.04 15.57
CA THR A 105 20.87 25.63 15.52
C THR A 105 22.36 25.48 15.84
N LYS A 106 23.11 26.59 15.95
CA LYS A 106 24.54 26.55 16.22
C LYS A 106 24.79 26.27 17.69
N ALA A 107 25.48 25.18 17.95
CA ALA A 107 25.92 24.86 19.31
C ALA A 107 26.84 25.97 19.86
N TYR A 108 26.52 26.53 21.02
CA TYR A 108 27.31 27.55 21.70
C TYR A 108 28.69 27.01 22.04
N GLY A 109 29.76 27.62 21.53
CA GLY A 109 31.14 27.28 21.86
C GLY A 109 31.56 25.85 21.53
N GLY A 110 30.91 25.18 20.56
CA GLY A 110 31.22 23.79 20.19
C GLY A 110 30.66 22.73 21.13
N ALA A 111 29.82 23.10 22.09
CA ALA A 111 29.19 22.18 23.02
C ALA A 111 28.18 21.27 22.27
N LYS A 112 28.22 19.95 22.55
CA LYS A 112 27.25 18.97 22.01
C LYS A 112 26.00 18.97 22.90
N VAL A 113 25.12 19.96 22.68
CA VAL A 113 23.83 20.04 23.36
C VAL A 113 22.76 19.19 22.67
N ARG A 114 21.72 18.76 23.39
CA ARG A 114 20.61 18.00 22.81
C ARG A 114 19.73 18.88 21.92
N GLN A 115 19.56 20.14 22.28
CA GLN A 115 18.73 21.13 21.58
C GLN A 115 19.30 22.52 21.89
N ALA A 116 19.48 23.37 20.86
CA ALA A 116 19.88 24.75 21.01
C ALA A 116 18.69 25.70 20.83
N GLY A 117 18.02 25.62 19.68
CA GLY A 117 16.78 26.37 19.42
C GLY A 117 15.54 25.68 20.00
N PHE A 118 14.51 26.43 20.37
CA PHE A 118 13.24 25.87 20.86
C PHE A 118 12.58 25.02 19.76
N GLN A 119 12.29 23.75 20.07
CA GLN A 119 11.77 22.73 19.15
C GLN A 119 12.72 22.40 17.96
N GLU A 120 13.99 22.79 18.03
CA GLU A 120 15.00 22.27 17.11
C GLU A 120 15.01 20.74 17.14
N THR A 121 14.97 20.10 15.97
CA THR A 121 15.00 18.64 15.84
C THR A 121 15.80 18.24 14.60
N LYS A 122 16.64 17.23 14.75
CA LYS A 122 17.45 16.69 13.65
C LYS A 122 16.59 15.78 12.74
N ILE A 123 15.54 16.35 12.19
CA ILE A 123 14.55 15.59 11.43
C ILE A 123 15.14 14.91 10.18
N VAL A 124 16.12 15.54 9.53
CA VAL A 124 16.81 14.98 8.36
C VAL A 124 17.49 13.64 8.72
N GLU A 125 18.18 13.58 9.86
CA GLU A 125 18.83 12.36 10.34
C GLU A 125 17.80 11.29 10.68
N MET A 126 16.67 11.66 11.30
CA MET A 126 15.60 10.75 11.68
C MET A 126 14.84 10.19 10.47
N ALA A 127 14.62 11.00 9.44
CA ALA A 127 13.90 10.61 8.24
C ALA A 127 14.75 9.86 7.21
N ARG A 128 16.08 9.99 7.26
CA ARG A 128 16.99 9.42 6.26
C ARG A 128 16.76 7.93 5.96
N PRO A 129 16.53 7.04 6.94
CA PRO A 129 16.32 5.61 6.67
C PRO A 129 14.98 5.30 5.99
N ILE A 130 14.04 6.23 5.98
CA ILE A 130 12.67 6.04 5.45
C ILE A 130 12.34 7.06 4.35
N THR A 131 13.35 7.65 3.73
CA THR A 131 13.22 8.56 2.58
C THR A 131 14.26 8.22 1.52
N LYS A 132 13.97 8.53 0.28
CA LYS A 132 14.98 8.48 -0.79
C LYS A 132 15.99 9.60 -0.69
N TYR A 133 15.54 10.73 -0.17
CA TYR A 133 16.37 11.91 0.02
C TYR A 133 15.81 12.74 1.19
N ALA A 134 16.69 13.16 2.08
CA ALA A 134 16.36 14.09 3.14
C ALA A 134 17.50 15.10 3.30
N THR A 135 17.16 16.38 3.31
CA THR A 135 18.14 17.46 3.42
C THR A 135 17.58 18.67 4.15
N GLN A 136 18.46 19.48 4.74
CA GLN A 136 18.16 20.83 5.23
C GLN A 136 18.77 21.85 4.28
N VAL A 137 18.05 22.93 4.00
CA VAL A 137 18.53 24.05 3.18
C VAL A 137 19.11 25.15 4.07
N HIS A 138 20.09 25.90 3.57
CA HIS A 138 20.85 26.87 4.36
C HIS A 138 20.88 28.29 3.77
N ASP A 139 20.56 28.44 2.48
CA ASP A 139 20.60 29.70 1.74
C ASP A 139 19.73 29.61 0.47
N ALA A 140 19.69 30.70 -0.29
CA ALA A 140 18.92 30.79 -1.53
C ALA A 140 19.34 29.78 -2.60
N GLU A 141 20.64 29.54 -2.74
CA GLU A 141 21.16 28.60 -3.73
C GLU A 141 20.80 27.16 -3.37
N SER A 142 21.03 26.77 -2.13
CA SER A 142 20.66 25.43 -1.64
C SER A 142 19.15 25.19 -1.70
N LEU A 143 18.32 26.22 -1.39
CA LEU A 143 16.87 26.07 -1.51
C LEU A 143 16.45 25.75 -2.96
N ARG A 144 16.95 26.51 -3.95
CA ARG A 144 16.64 26.25 -5.36
C ARG A 144 17.08 24.86 -5.79
N ARG A 145 18.34 24.53 -5.58
CA ARG A 145 18.96 23.27 -5.98
C ARG A 145 18.28 22.08 -5.32
N GLU A 146 18.05 22.13 -4.01
CA GLU A 146 17.56 20.98 -3.26
C GLU A 146 16.05 20.71 -3.48
N MET A 147 15.24 21.75 -3.73
CA MET A 147 13.84 21.58 -4.13
C MET A 147 13.74 20.84 -5.47
N ALA A 148 14.46 21.30 -6.50
CA ALA A 148 14.47 20.64 -7.81
C ALA A 148 14.97 19.19 -7.70
N LYS A 149 16.07 18.99 -6.99
CA LYS A 149 16.70 17.68 -6.78
C LYS A 149 15.76 16.70 -6.05
N ALA A 150 15.08 17.12 -4.99
CA ALA A 150 14.20 16.28 -4.21
C ALA A 150 12.99 15.81 -5.05
N LEU A 151 12.34 16.74 -5.77
CA LEU A 151 11.20 16.43 -6.64
C LEU A 151 11.59 15.46 -7.76
N TYR A 152 12.80 15.61 -8.32
CA TYR A 152 13.35 14.66 -9.27
C TYR A 152 13.58 13.27 -8.64
N ILE A 153 14.28 13.20 -7.50
CA ILE A 153 14.61 11.94 -6.83
C ILE A 153 13.34 11.18 -6.44
N ALA A 154 12.30 11.87 -5.96
CA ALA A 154 11.05 11.22 -5.57
C ALA A 154 10.44 10.39 -6.71
N ASN A 155 10.54 10.87 -7.95
CA ASN A 155 9.92 10.26 -9.13
C ASN A 155 10.87 9.40 -9.97
N SER A 156 12.19 9.44 -9.73
CA SER A 156 13.20 8.76 -10.55
C SER A 156 13.48 7.34 -10.03
N GLY A 157 13.80 6.40 -10.91
CA GLY A 157 14.13 5.02 -10.55
C GLY A 157 13.02 4.37 -9.72
N ARG A 158 13.38 3.62 -8.66
CA ARG A 158 12.40 3.17 -7.66
C ARG A 158 11.88 4.42 -6.93
N LYS A 159 10.59 4.72 -7.10
CA LYS A 159 9.94 5.92 -6.54
C LYS A 159 9.92 5.89 -4.99
N GLY A 160 9.67 7.04 -4.36
CA GLY A 160 9.54 7.09 -2.91
C GLY A 160 9.57 8.51 -2.33
N PRO A 161 9.35 8.66 -1.02
CA PRO A 161 9.22 9.94 -0.34
C PRO A 161 10.56 10.68 -0.23
N VAL A 162 10.45 12.01 -0.15
CA VAL A 162 11.58 12.91 0.13
C VAL A 162 11.19 13.92 1.22
N LEU A 163 12.20 14.44 1.95
CA LEU A 163 11.99 15.44 2.99
C LEU A 163 12.95 16.61 2.81
N ILE A 164 12.41 17.82 2.90
CA ILE A 164 13.19 19.08 2.92
C ILE A 164 12.88 19.85 4.19
N ASP A 165 13.92 20.12 4.98
CA ASP A 165 13.84 20.89 6.21
C ASP A 165 14.27 22.34 5.93
N VAL A 166 13.38 23.30 6.20
CA VAL A 166 13.53 24.70 5.77
C VAL A 166 13.53 25.63 6.97
N PRO A 167 14.70 26.16 7.39
CA PRO A 167 14.78 27.14 8.48
C PRO A 167 14.00 28.43 8.19
N MET A 168 13.44 29.05 9.24
CA MET A 168 12.55 30.22 9.13
C MET A 168 13.23 31.42 8.45
N ASP A 169 14.50 31.65 8.69
CA ASP A 169 15.27 32.70 8.03
C ASP A 169 15.41 32.43 6.53
N VAL A 170 15.62 31.18 6.10
CA VAL A 170 15.67 30.78 4.69
C VAL A 170 14.30 30.98 3.99
N GLN A 171 13.19 30.78 4.70
CA GLN A 171 11.86 31.05 4.14
C GLN A 171 11.65 32.52 3.76
N GLN A 172 12.39 33.45 4.36
CA GLN A 172 12.22 34.90 4.21
C GLN A 172 13.24 35.59 3.33
N ILE A 173 14.35 34.92 2.97
CA ILE A 173 15.38 35.53 2.09
C ILE A 173 14.86 35.71 0.66
N ASP A 174 15.49 36.58 -0.08
CA ASP A 174 15.22 36.71 -1.53
C ASP A 174 16.01 35.64 -2.29
N VAL A 175 15.28 34.80 -3.03
CA VAL A 175 15.87 33.69 -3.82
C VAL A 175 15.85 33.96 -5.32
N GLY A 176 15.44 35.16 -5.74
CA GLY A 176 15.24 35.50 -7.16
C GLY A 176 13.94 34.87 -7.71
N ASP A 177 13.71 35.08 -9.01
CA ASP A 177 12.44 34.67 -9.66
C ASP A 177 12.61 33.49 -10.63
N THR A 178 13.82 32.96 -10.75
CA THR A 178 14.09 31.80 -11.62
C THR A 178 13.82 30.51 -10.87
N ILE A 179 12.82 29.75 -11.34
CA ILE A 179 12.54 28.42 -10.81
C ILE A 179 13.45 27.41 -11.49
N GLU A 180 14.24 26.72 -10.68
CA GLU A 180 15.04 25.59 -11.15
C GLU A 180 14.14 24.37 -11.35
N MET A 181 14.13 23.86 -12.58
CA MET A 181 13.41 22.63 -12.92
C MET A 181 14.36 21.45 -12.88
N ALA A 182 13.83 20.30 -12.52
CA ALA A 182 14.59 19.06 -12.43
C ALA A 182 15.13 18.54 -13.78
N ASP A 183 14.70 19.11 -14.89
CA ASP A 183 15.03 18.68 -16.27
C ASP A 183 16.53 18.71 -16.59
N GLY A 184 17.32 19.46 -15.81
CA GLY A 184 18.79 19.49 -15.91
C GLY A 184 19.50 18.40 -15.09
N LEU A 185 18.79 17.71 -14.20
CA LEU A 185 19.32 16.58 -13.47
C LEU A 185 19.21 15.35 -14.37
N LYS A 186 20.35 14.74 -14.76
CA LYS A 186 20.34 13.53 -15.56
C LYS A 186 19.49 12.50 -14.84
N ALA A 187 18.39 12.09 -15.49
CA ALA A 187 17.69 10.87 -15.12
C ALA A 187 18.71 9.74 -14.97
N ARG A 188 18.56 8.87 -13.97
CA ARG A 188 19.09 7.53 -14.16
C ARG A 188 18.53 7.11 -15.52
N GLU A 189 19.42 6.98 -16.49
CA GLU A 189 19.05 6.64 -17.87
C GLU A 189 17.97 5.56 -17.85
N PRO A 190 16.95 5.62 -18.72
CA PRO A 190 16.07 4.47 -18.95
C PRO A 190 16.98 3.24 -19.08
N SER A 191 16.51 2.10 -18.61
CA SER A 191 17.27 0.85 -18.74
C SER A 191 17.93 0.83 -20.10
N SER A 192 19.25 0.70 -20.14
CA SER A 192 19.99 0.74 -21.41
C SER A 192 19.40 -0.28 -22.37
N ASP A 193 19.52 -0.09 -23.67
CA ASP A 193 19.10 -1.10 -24.67
C ASP A 193 19.67 -2.50 -24.30
N GLY A 194 20.87 -2.54 -23.73
CA GLY A 194 21.46 -3.75 -23.17
C GLY A 194 20.67 -4.41 -22.02
N ALA A 195 19.99 -3.63 -21.17
CA ALA A 195 19.15 -4.20 -20.10
C ALA A 195 17.85 -4.80 -20.67
N VAL A 196 17.28 -4.18 -21.70
CA VAL A 196 16.11 -4.72 -22.42
C VAL A 196 16.48 -6.03 -23.09
N GLU A 197 17.58 -6.08 -23.85
CA GLU A 197 18.07 -7.31 -24.51
C GLU A 197 18.39 -8.42 -23.49
N GLN A 198 19.00 -8.08 -22.35
CA GLN A 198 19.23 -9.02 -21.27
C GLN A 198 17.92 -9.57 -20.70
N ALA A 199 16.90 -8.73 -20.51
CA ALA A 199 15.58 -9.15 -20.02
C ALA A 199 14.89 -10.07 -21.04
N ILE A 200 14.95 -9.77 -22.33
CA ILE A 200 14.45 -10.63 -23.41
C ILE A 200 15.12 -12.00 -23.35
N GLY A 201 16.45 -12.04 -23.31
CA GLY A 201 17.22 -13.29 -23.24
C GLY A 201 16.86 -14.15 -22.03
N LYS A 202 16.86 -13.55 -20.83
CA LYS A 202 16.54 -14.28 -19.59
C LYS A 202 15.08 -14.75 -19.53
N LEU A 203 14.15 -13.91 -19.96
CA LEU A 203 12.74 -14.29 -20.01
C LEU A 203 12.52 -15.44 -21.00
N GLY A 204 13.11 -15.37 -22.19
CA GLY A 204 13.05 -16.44 -23.18
C GLY A 204 13.68 -17.75 -22.68
N GLU A 205 14.81 -17.67 -21.99
CA GLU A 205 15.50 -18.84 -21.41
C GLU A 205 14.65 -19.53 -20.33
N VAL A 206 14.09 -18.76 -19.40
CA VAL A 206 13.27 -19.31 -18.30
C VAL A 206 11.98 -19.91 -18.81
N LEU A 207 11.34 -19.28 -19.80
CA LEU A 207 10.12 -19.78 -20.42
C LEU A 207 10.36 -21.03 -21.29
N LYS A 208 11.57 -21.25 -21.77
CA LYS A 208 11.86 -22.35 -22.70
C LYS A 208 11.58 -23.72 -22.09
N GLY A 209 10.69 -24.46 -22.73
CA GLY A 209 10.30 -25.82 -22.32
C GLY A 209 9.32 -25.87 -21.15
N GLY A 210 8.86 -24.73 -20.63
CA GLY A 210 7.86 -24.68 -19.56
C GLY A 210 6.52 -25.22 -20.02
N GLN A 211 5.88 -26.02 -19.18
CA GLN A 211 4.55 -26.59 -19.41
C GLN A 211 3.47 -25.95 -18.53
N ARG A 212 3.91 -25.35 -17.42
CA ARG A 212 3.05 -24.78 -16.36
C ARG A 212 3.54 -23.37 -15.97
N PRO A 213 3.58 -22.42 -16.95
CA PRO A 213 4.00 -21.06 -16.66
C PRO A 213 2.99 -20.33 -15.78
N LEU A 214 3.52 -19.47 -14.89
CA LEU A 214 2.76 -18.55 -14.04
C LEU A 214 3.46 -17.20 -13.98
N VAL A 215 2.70 -16.11 -14.02
CA VAL A 215 3.22 -14.76 -13.77
C VAL A 215 2.71 -14.27 -12.41
N LEU A 216 3.63 -13.76 -11.60
CA LEU A 216 3.33 -13.05 -10.36
C LEU A 216 3.72 -11.59 -10.53
N PHE A 217 2.80 -10.68 -10.31
CA PHE A 217 3.11 -9.26 -10.38
C PHE A 217 2.87 -8.54 -9.05
N GLY A 218 3.69 -7.55 -8.79
CA GLY A 218 3.55 -6.64 -7.66
C GLY A 218 3.13 -5.23 -8.08
N ALA A 219 3.13 -4.32 -7.11
CA ALA A 219 2.82 -2.91 -7.34
C ALA A 219 3.77 -2.23 -8.34
N GLY A 220 5.01 -2.73 -8.47
CA GLY A 220 6.00 -2.19 -9.42
C GLY A 220 5.52 -2.14 -10.86
N VAL A 221 4.63 -3.05 -11.27
CA VAL A 221 4.02 -3.03 -12.62
C VAL A 221 3.17 -1.78 -12.82
N GLY A 222 2.29 -1.47 -11.87
CA GLY A 222 1.45 -0.27 -11.97
C GLY A 222 2.22 1.03 -11.71
N LEU A 223 3.20 1.02 -10.78
CA LEU A 223 4.08 2.17 -10.56
C LEU A 223 4.89 2.55 -11.80
N ALA A 224 5.15 1.57 -12.68
CA ALA A 224 5.82 1.77 -13.97
C ALA A 224 4.85 2.08 -15.13
N GLY A 225 3.52 1.96 -14.94
CA GLY A 225 2.52 2.12 -16.00
C GLY A 225 2.51 0.98 -17.04
N ALA A 226 2.97 -0.23 -16.64
CA ALA A 226 3.13 -1.37 -17.53
C ALA A 226 1.93 -2.34 -17.54
N GLU A 227 0.88 -2.06 -16.74
CA GLU A 227 -0.27 -2.96 -16.53
C GLU A 227 -1.03 -3.28 -17.82
N LYS A 228 -1.19 -2.30 -18.72
CA LYS A 228 -1.91 -2.52 -20.01
C LYS A 228 -1.14 -3.45 -20.93
N ALA A 229 0.18 -3.27 -21.05
CA ALA A 229 1.02 -4.12 -21.89
C ALA A 229 1.05 -5.54 -21.34
N LEU A 230 1.24 -5.69 -20.01
CA LEU A 230 1.22 -6.99 -19.36
C LEU A 230 -0.14 -7.68 -19.52
N SER A 231 -1.24 -6.97 -19.29
CA SER A 231 -2.60 -7.50 -19.47
C SER A 231 -2.83 -8.02 -20.88
N GLY A 232 -2.44 -7.25 -21.91
CA GLY A 232 -2.56 -7.65 -23.32
C GLY A 232 -1.74 -8.90 -23.64
N TRP A 233 -0.53 -9.01 -23.12
CA TRP A 233 0.34 -10.18 -23.31
C TRP A 233 -0.23 -11.42 -22.63
N LEU A 234 -0.66 -11.30 -21.35
CA LEU A 234 -1.27 -12.40 -20.59
C LEU A 234 -2.53 -12.96 -21.27
N GLN A 235 -3.38 -12.07 -21.80
CA GLN A 235 -4.59 -12.48 -22.54
C GLN A 235 -4.27 -13.13 -23.87
N ARG A 236 -3.33 -12.55 -24.65
CA ARG A 236 -2.95 -13.07 -25.98
C ARG A 236 -2.47 -14.52 -25.91
N TYR A 237 -1.73 -14.85 -24.86
CA TYR A 237 -1.07 -16.15 -24.73
C TYR A 237 -1.73 -17.07 -23.70
N ASP A 238 -2.85 -16.67 -23.12
CA ASP A 238 -3.59 -17.44 -22.11
C ASP A 238 -2.71 -17.87 -20.93
N VAL A 239 -1.85 -16.96 -20.45
CA VAL A 239 -0.95 -17.21 -19.33
C VAL A 239 -1.67 -16.93 -18.00
N PRO A 240 -1.74 -17.90 -17.07
CA PRO A 240 -2.29 -17.65 -15.74
C PRO A 240 -1.41 -16.71 -14.93
N PHE A 241 -2.04 -15.92 -14.05
CA PHE A 241 -1.32 -14.95 -13.24
C PHE A 241 -1.94 -14.71 -11.88
N VAL A 242 -1.10 -14.29 -10.96
CA VAL A 242 -1.41 -13.99 -9.56
C VAL A 242 -0.76 -12.67 -9.15
N SER A 243 -1.20 -12.09 -8.04
CA SER A 243 -0.67 -10.81 -7.56
C SER A 243 -0.15 -10.85 -6.13
N SER A 244 0.64 -9.84 -5.78
CA SER A 244 0.84 -9.41 -4.40
C SER A 244 -0.34 -8.53 -3.92
N TRP A 245 -0.41 -8.18 -2.62
CA TRP A 245 -1.46 -7.30 -2.09
C TRP A 245 -1.57 -5.97 -2.85
N ASN A 246 -0.50 -5.22 -2.93
CA ASN A 246 -0.52 -3.92 -3.63
C ASN A 246 -0.59 -4.06 -5.16
N GLY A 247 -0.48 -5.27 -5.70
CA GLY A 247 -0.72 -5.57 -7.10
C GLY A 247 -2.22 -5.64 -7.45
N LEU A 248 -3.08 -6.03 -6.48
CA LEU A 248 -4.52 -6.25 -6.69
C LEU A 248 -5.25 -5.10 -7.42
N THR A 249 -4.82 -3.86 -7.22
CA THR A 249 -5.49 -2.67 -7.77
C THR A 249 -5.30 -2.47 -9.27
N TYR A 250 -4.38 -3.20 -9.93
CA TYR A 250 -3.99 -2.89 -11.30
C TYR A 250 -4.69 -3.73 -12.38
N PHE A 251 -5.31 -4.85 -12.01
CA PHE A 251 -5.96 -5.75 -12.98
C PHE A 251 -7.42 -6.00 -12.64
N ASP A 252 -8.25 -6.17 -13.67
CA ASP A 252 -9.63 -6.60 -13.49
C ASP A 252 -9.66 -8.06 -12.99
N HIS A 253 -10.31 -8.29 -11.86
CA HIS A 253 -10.43 -9.63 -11.27
C HIS A 253 -11.36 -10.56 -12.09
N GLY A 254 -12.14 -10.01 -13.02
CA GLY A 254 -12.92 -10.77 -13.99
C GLY A 254 -12.09 -11.42 -15.11
N MET A 255 -10.80 -11.07 -15.25
CA MET A 255 -9.93 -11.69 -16.26
C MET A 255 -9.89 -13.22 -16.10
N PRO A 256 -10.07 -14.00 -17.20
CA PRO A 256 -10.19 -15.46 -17.12
C PRO A 256 -9.03 -16.14 -16.37
N ASN A 257 -7.82 -15.66 -16.58
CA ASN A 257 -6.58 -16.28 -16.09
C ASN A 257 -6.08 -15.71 -14.78
N TYR A 258 -6.78 -14.76 -14.15
CA TYR A 258 -6.44 -14.21 -12.85
C TYR A 258 -6.96 -15.10 -11.72
N LEU A 259 -6.10 -15.45 -10.76
CA LEU A 259 -6.44 -16.35 -9.65
C LEU A 259 -6.47 -15.66 -8.29
N GLY A 260 -6.15 -14.37 -8.23
CA GLY A 260 -6.10 -13.61 -6.97
C GLY A 260 -4.69 -13.41 -6.43
N GLN A 261 -4.60 -13.14 -5.14
CA GLN A 261 -3.35 -12.86 -4.45
C GLN A 261 -2.73 -14.13 -3.85
N ILE A 262 -1.39 -14.14 -3.77
CA ILE A 262 -0.63 -15.19 -3.10
C ILE A 262 -0.24 -14.80 -1.67
N GLY A 263 0.25 -15.78 -0.92
CA GLY A 263 0.94 -15.58 0.35
C GLY A 263 0.18 -16.10 1.57
N VAL A 264 0.62 -15.66 2.75
CA VAL A 264 0.14 -16.12 4.07
C VAL A 264 -1.38 -15.98 4.21
N TYR A 265 -1.94 -14.90 3.71
CA TYR A 265 -3.38 -14.63 3.65
C TYR A 265 -3.89 -14.59 2.19
N GLY A 266 -3.18 -15.27 1.29
CA GLY A 266 -3.54 -15.35 -0.11
C GLY A 266 -4.73 -16.26 -0.39
N ASN A 267 -5.29 -16.14 -1.59
CA ASN A 267 -6.33 -17.02 -2.08
C ASN A 267 -5.79 -18.47 -2.20
N ARG A 268 -6.51 -19.44 -1.66
CA ARG A 268 -6.08 -20.84 -1.64
C ARG A 268 -5.74 -21.37 -3.04
N GLY A 269 -6.58 -21.10 -4.03
CA GLY A 269 -6.34 -21.51 -5.41
C GLY A 269 -5.08 -20.89 -6.01
N ALA A 270 -4.82 -19.60 -5.75
CA ALA A 270 -3.62 -18.91 -6.19
C ALA A 270 -2.35 -19.56 -5.61
N ASN A 271 -2.37 -19.89 -4.32
CA ASN A 271 -1.26 -20.57 -3.64
C ASN A 271 -1.04 -22.00 -4.17
N PHE A 272 -2.10 -22.77 -4.46
CA PHE A 272 -1.97 -24.08 -5.10
C PHE A 272 -1.37 -23.98 -6.50
N VAL A 273 -1.85 -23.07 -7.33
CA VAL A 273 -1.33 -22.88 -8.69
C VAL A 273 0.14 -22.45 -8.65
N LEU A 274 0.51 -21.53 -7.77
CA LEU A 274 1.91 -21.11 -7.63
C LEU A 274 2.83 -22.28 -7.26
N GLN A 275 2.42 -23.14 -6.31
CA GLN A 275 3.22 -24.28 -5.85
C GLN A 275 3.37 -25.39 -6.91
N ASN A 276 2.47 -25.44 -7.88
CA ASN A 276 2.47 -26.44 -8.95
C ASN A 276 3.07 -25.91 -10.29
N ALA A 277 3.50 -24.65 -10.34
CA ALA A 277 4.14 -24.07 -11.53
C ALA A 277 5.53 -24.67 -11.75
N ASP A 278 5.98 -24.78 -13.03
CA ASP A 278 7.35 -25.13 -13.40
C ASP A 278 8.15 -23.93 -13.91
N VAL A 279 7.45 -22.83 -14.21
CA VAL A 279 8.05 -21.53 -14.52
C VAL A 279 7.29 -20.45 -13.76
N LEU A 280 8.02 -19.60 -13.05
CA LEU A 280 7.47 -18.44 -12.33
C LEU A 280 8.22 -17.17 -12.75
N VAL A 281 7.49 -16.25 -13.38
CA VAL A 281 8.00 -14.91 -13.70
C VAL A 281 7.45 -13.91 -12.69
N VAL A 282 8.33 -13.24 -11.96
CA VAL A 282 7.99 -12.27 -10.94
C VAL A 282 8.32 -10.85 -11.43
N LEU A 283 7.33 -9.98 -11.49
CA LEU A 283 7.44 -8.62 -12.03
C LEU A 283 7.14 -7.58 -10.94
N GLY A 284 8.14 -6.79 -10.55
CA GLY A 284 7.97 -5.67 -9.62
C GLY A 284 7.37 -6.05 -8.27
N SER A 285 7.74 -7.22 -7.74
CA SER A 285 7.32 -7.70 -6.42
C SER A 285 8.51 -8.07 -5.57
N ARG A 286 8.53 -7.55 -4.32
CA ARG A 286 9.63 -7.78 -3.37
C ARG A 286 9.69 -9.21 -2.82
N LEU A 287 8.68 -10.04 -3.03
CA LEU A 287 8.57 -11.39 -2.47
C LEU A 287 8.97 -11.43 -0.97
N ASP A 288 8.34 -10.60 -0.16
CA ASP A 288 8.59 -10.57 1.26
C ASP A 288 8.11 -11.87 1.97
N ASN A 289 8.34 -11.96 3.27
CA ASN A 289 7.99 -13.16 4.05
C ASN A 289 6.47 -13.41 4.15
N ARG A 290 5.62 -12.41 3.92
CA ARG A 290 4.16 -12.60 3.83
C ARG A 290 3.74 -13.22 2.50
N GLN A 291 4.52 -13.03 1.46
CA GLN A 291 4.29 -13.64 0.15
C GLN A 291 4.87 -15.05 0.05
N ARG A 292 6.10 -15.31 0.59
CA ARG A 292 6.82 -16.57 0.43
C ARG A 292 6.69 -17.54 1.61
N SER A 293 6.07 -17.15 2.72
CA SER A 293 6.24 -17.76 4.04
C SER A 293 7.67 -17.59 4.60
N GLY A 294 7.94 -18.11 5.80
CA GLY A 294 9.27 -17.99 6.42
C GLY A 294 10.37 -18.89 5.81
N ASN A 295 10.03 -19.78 4.88
CA ASN A 295 10.98 -20.71 4.27
C ASN A 295 10.93 -20.64 2.74
N ALA A 296 11.91 -19.95 2.15
CA ALA A 296 12.01 -19.76 0.70
C ALA A 296 12.09 -21.08 -0.10
N LYS A 297 12.62 -22.15 0.49
CA LYS A 297 12.69 -23.49 -0.15
C LYS A 297 11.32 -24.11 -0.39
N ASN A 298 10.31 -23.68 0.36
CA ASN A 298 8.94 -24.13 0.22
C ASN A 298 8.10 -23.27 -0.75
N PHE A 299 8.72 -22.32 -1.46
CA PHE A 299 8.05 -21.43 -2.39
C PHE A 299 8.33 -21.83 -3.83
N ALA A 300 7.29 -22.21 -4.59
CA ALA A 300 7.37 -22.63 -5.98
C ALA A 300 8.51 -23.66 -6.23
N PRO A 301 8.55 -24.80 -5.50
CA PRO A 301 9.73 -25.66 -5.37
C PRO A 301 10.16 -26.33 -6.68
N ALA A 302 9.29 -26.45 -7.67
CA ALA A 302 9.59 -27.03 -8.98
C ALA A 302 9.81 -25.97 -10.07
N ALA A 303 9.65 -24.68 -9.76
CA ALA A 303 9.67 -23.63 -10.76
C ALA A 303 11.10 -23.12 -11.04
N LYS A 304 11.41 -22.91 -12.32
CA LYS A 304 12.44 -21.95 -12.70
C LYS A 304 11.92 -20.55 -12.44
N VAL A 305 12.54 -19.79 -11.53
CA VAL A 305 12.07 -18.46 -11.14
C VAL A 305 12.92 -17.38 -11.79
N LEU A 306 12.27 -16.40 -12.43
CA LEU A 306 12.88 -15.15 -12.89
C LEU A 306 12.25 -13.98 -12.14
N VAL A 307 13.06 -13.14 -11.50
CA VAL A 307 12.62 -11.90 -10.86
C VAL A 307 13.11 -10.70 -11.66
N ILE A 308 12.20 -9.85 -12.07
CA ILE A 308 12.47 -8.59 -12.78
C ILE A 308 12.05 -7.43 -11.89
N ASP A 309 13.01 -6.60 -11.53
CA ASP A 309 12.79 -5.43 -10.67
C ASP A 309 13.74 -4.29 -11.06
N ILE A 310 13.37 -3.06 -10.72
CA ILE A 310 14.19 -1.87 -10.95
C ILE A 310 15.29 -1.72 -9.89
N ASP A 311 15.18 -2.40 -8.75
CA ASP A 311 16.04 -2.23 -7.60
C ASP A 311 17.05 -3.39 -7.50
N ALA A 312 18.31 -3.07 -7.83
CA ALA A 312 19.41 -4.03 -7.77
C ALA A 312 19.62 -4.64 -6.37
N GLU A 313 19.37 -3.87 -5.30
CA GLU A 313 19.51 -4.38 -3.93
C GLU A 313 18.40 -5.38 -3.58
N GLU A 314 17.17 -5.15 -4.05
CA GLU A 314 16.10 -6.13 -3.94
C GLU A 314 16.44 -7.43 -4.68
N LEU A 315 17.10 -7.34 -5.83
CA LEU A 315 17.50 -8.51 -6.62
C LEU A 315 18.61 -9.32 -5.96
N ARG A 316 19.55 -8.68 -5.25
CA ARG A 316 20.67 -9.37 -4.57
C ARG A 316 20.21 -10.38 -3.54
N LYS A 317 19.08 -10.17 -2.86
CA LYS A 317 18.57 -11.10 -1.85
C LYS A 317 18.20 -12.47 -2.40
N TYR A 318 17.99 -12.58 -3.72
CA TYR A 318 17.65 -13.86 -4.38
C TYR A 318 18.85 -14.68 -4.82
N ALA A 319 20.06 -14.17 -4.66
CA ALA A 319 21.29 -14.88 -5.06
C ALA A 319 21.43 -16.24 -4.34
N THR A 320 20.99 -16.32 -3.07
CA THR A 320 21.01 -17.56 -2.27
C THR A 320 19.86 -18.51 -2.59
N ASP A 321 18.80 -18.02 -3.25
CA ASP A 321 17.62 -18.81 -3.59
C ASP A 321 17.77 -19.52 -4.94
N GLY A 322 18.84 -19.21 -5.70
CA GLY A 322 19.08 -19.77 -7.04
C GLY A 322 18.15 -19.21 -8.12
N TYR A 323 17.50 -18.06 -7.87
CA TYR A 323 16.61 -17.43 -8.85
C TYR A 323 17.40 -16.67 -9.90
N ALA A 324 16.94 -16.72 -11.14
CA ALA A 324 17.39 -15.80 -12.17
C ALA A 324 16.85 -14.39 -11.85
N THR A 325 17.69 -13.37 -12.02
CA THR A 325 17.31 -11.98 -11.76
C THR A 325 17.74 -11.08 -12.91
N THR A 326 16.98 -10.02 -13.18
CA THR A 326 17.39 -8.96 -14.10
C THR A 326 16.90 -7.60 -13.64
N GLU A 327 17.79 -6.62 -13.66
CA GLU A 327 17.45 -5.24 -13.37
C GLU A 327 16.82 -4.59 -14.60
N LEU A 328 15.56 -4.15 -14.47
CA LEU A 328 14.83 -3.50 -15.53
C LEU A 328 13.81 -2.51 -14.93
N ASP A 329 13.78 -1.30 -15.45
CA ASP A 329 12.63 -0.41 -15.23
C ASP A 329 11.44 -0.98 -16.02
N LEU A 330 10.37 -1.37 -15.31
CA LEU A 330 9.22 -2.02 -15.95
C LEU A 330 8.44 -1.11 -16.91
N LYS A 331 8.75 0.20 -17.00
CA LYS A 331 8.27 1.03 -18.11
C LYS A 331 8.76 0.52 -19.47
N GLU A 332 9.89 -0.20 -19.50
CA GLU A 332 10.44 -0.84 -20.69
C GLU A 332 9.86 -2.25 -20.95
N LEU A 333 9.03 -2.76 -20.03
CA LEU A 333 8.40 -4.09 -20.14
C LEU A 333 7.67 -4.31 -21.48
N PRO A 334 6.97 -3.32 -22.08
CA PRO A 334 6.36 -3.49 -23.39
C PRO A 334 7.34 -3.95 -24.47
N LYS A 335 8.56 -3.38 -24.51
CA LYS A 335 9.60 -3.76 -25.49
C LYS A 335 10.07 -5.22 -25.32
N VAL A 336 10.09 -5.70 -24.07
CA VAL A 336 10.44 -7.10 -23.75
C VAL A 336 9.32 -8.04 -24.18
N LEU A 337 8.08 -7.74 -23.83
CA LEU A 337 6.92 -8.57 -24.11
C LEU A 337 6.62 -8.69 -25.62
N ASP A 338 6.94 -7.65 -26.40
CA ASP A 338 6.79 -7.66 -27.86
C ASP A 338 7.77 -8.65 -28.56
N LYS A 339 8.85 -9.04 -27.88
CA LYS A 339 9.89 -9.93 -28.43
C LYS A 339 9.86 -11.34 -27.86
N VAL A 340 9.05 -11.59 -26.83
CA VAL A 340 9.03 -12.89 -26.14
C VAL A 340 7.64 -13.50 -26.19
N GLU A 341 7.59 -14.68 -26.77
CA GLU A 341 6.40 -15.54 -26.75
C GLU A 341 6.57 -16.61 -25.66
N PRO A 342 5.60 -16.76 -24.75
CA PRO A 342 5.67 -17.84 -23.76
C PRO A 342 5.35 -19.18 -24.42
N PRO A 343 5.80 -20.29 -23.84
CA PRO A 343 5.39 -21.60 -24.30
C PRO A 343 3.89 -21.78 -24.14
N ARG A 344 3.28 -22.52 -25.01
CA ARG A 344 1.88 -22.88 -24.88
C ARG A 344 1.70 -23.75 -23.64
N SER A 345 0.91 -23.29 -22.69
CA SER A 345 0.56 -24.06 -21.50
C SER A 345 -0.02 -25.44 -21.85
N SER A 346 0.37 -26.49 -21.12
CA SER A 346 -0.21 -27.82 -21.34
C SER A 346 -1.72 -27.82 -21.06
N ASN A 347 -2.47 -28.71 -21.72
CA ASN A 347 -3.92 -28.83 -21.50
C ASN A 347 -4.22 -29.15 -20.03
N ALA A 348 -3.46 -30.09 -19.45
CA ALA A 348 -3.58 -30.47 -18.04
C ALA A 348 -3.37 -29.27 -17.08
N TRP A 349 -2.46 -28.35 -17.43
CA TRP A 349 -2.25 -27.13 -16.66
C TRP A 349 -3.44 -26.17 -16.74
N ARG A 350 -3.96 -25.94 -17.94
CA ARG A 350 -5.14 -25.07 -18.11
C ARG A 350 -6.39 -25.59 -17.39
N GLU A 351 -6.61 -26.90 -17.47
CA GLU A 351 -7.70 -27.57 -16.74
C GLU A 351 -7.54 -27.40 -15.23
N TYR A 352 -6.33 -27.63 -14.72
CA TYR A 352 -6.00 -27.47 -13.30
C TYR A 352 -6.20 -26.01 -12.82
N VAL A 353 -5.70 -25.02 -13.56
CA VAL A 353 -5.87 -23.60 -13.25
C VAL A 353 -7.36 -23.23 -13.23
N GLY A 354 -8.14 -23.69 -14.21
CA GLY A 354 -9.59 -23.48 -14.27
C GLY A 354 -10.32 -24.11 -13.06
N GLU A 355 -9.91 -25.31 -12.66
CA GLU A 355 -10.44 -25.98 -11.46
C GLU A 355 -10.14 -25.19 -10.19
N MET A 356 -8.89 -24.79 -9.97
CA MET A 356 -8.49 -24.02 -8.79
C MET A 356 -9.21 -22.66 -8.72
N LYS A 357 -9.35 -21.98 -9.86
CA LYS A 357 -10.11 -20.73 -9.94
C LYS A 357 -11.59 -20.97 -9.58
N SER A 358 -12.25 -21.93 -10.19
CA SER A 358 -13.69 -22.18 -9.98
C SER A 358 -14.02 -22.59 -8.55
N ARG A 359 -13.10 -23.28 -7.87
CA ARG A 359 -13.30 -23.77 -6.49
C ARG A 359 -13.05 -22.71 -5.44
N PHE A 360 -12.07 -21.82 -5.65
CA PHE A 360 -11.54 -20.99 -4.56
C PHE A 360 -11.60 -19.49 -4.82
N PHE A 361 -11.58 -19.03 -6.07
CA PHE A 361 -11.50 -17.59 -6.33
C PHE A 361 -12.86 -16.90 -6.13
N GLY A 362 -12.87 -15.82 -5.34
CA GLY A 362 -14.08 -15.03 -5.06
C GLY A 362 -15.15 -15.78 -4.25
N ARG A 363 -14.80 -16.89 -3.61
CA ARG A 363 -15.70 -17.69 -2.77
C ARG A 363 -15.32 -17.59 -1.31
N ASP A 364 -16.34 -17.46 -0.46
CA ASP A 364 -16.19 -17.62 0.97
C ASP A 364 -15.92 -19.11 1.26
N ILE A 365 -14.73 -19.39 1.79
CA ILE A 365 -14.29 -20.74 2.19
C ILE A 365 -14.14 -20.86 3.70
N SER A 366 -14.75 -19.94 4.44
CA SER A 366 -14.69 -19.94 5.90
C SER A 366 -15.31 -21.21 6.49
N THR A 367 -14.79 -21.60 7.64
CA THR A 367 -15.27 -22.81 8.36
C THR A 367 -16.65 -22.59 8.97
N ALA A 368 -17.23 -23.69 9.46
CA ALA A 368 -18.43 -23.65 10.30
C ALA A 368 -18.31 -22.68 11.49
N ALA A 369 -17.10 -22.41 11.99
CA ALA A 369 -16.88 -21.42 13.05
C ALA A 369 -17.29 -20.01 12.65
N ASN A 370 -17.06 -19.62 11.37
CA ASN A 370 -17.52 -18.34 10.82
C ASN A 370 -18.92 -18.46 10.19
N ALA A 371 -19.30 -19.63 9.68
CA ALA A 371 -20.56 -19.85 8.97
C ALA A 371 -21.82 -19.73 9.85
N HIS A 372 -21.68 -19.88 11.17
CA HIS A 372 -22.79 -19.71 12.13
C HIS A 372 -23.02 -18.25 12.54
N GLN A 373 -22.20 -17.31 12.06
CA GLN A 373 -22.30 -15.91 12.42
C GLN A 373 -23.28 -15.20 11.49
N THR A 374 -24.20 -14.41 12.06
CA THR A 374 -25.16 -13.59 11.31
C THR A 374 -24.45 -12.50 10.50
N MET A 375 -23.30 -12.01 11.00
CA MET A 375 -22.43 -11.07 10.30
C MET A 375 -21.12 -11.76 9.90
N SER A 376 -21.07 -12.30 8.69
CA SER A 376 -19.81 -12.76 8.07
C SER A 376 -19.06 -11.56 7.48
N PRO A 377 -17.76 -11.34 7.82
CA PRO A 377 -16.97 -10.29 7.18
C PRO A 377 -16.84 -10.48 5.67
N TYR A 378 -16.74 -11.72 5.20
CA TYR A 378 -16.68 -12.06 3.78
C TYR A 378 -17.99 -11.75 3.06
N GLY A 379 -19.11 -12.19 3.63
CA GLY A 379 -20.44 -11.88 3.10
C GLY A 379 -20.73 -10.38 3.08
N ALA A 380 -20.33 -9.64 4.12
CA ALA A 380 -20.45 -8.18 4.16
C ALA A 380 -19.63 -7.50 3.04
N VAL A 381 -18.36 -7.88 2.86
CA VAL A 381 -17.50 -7.33 1.81
C VAL A 381 -18.06 -7.64 0.42
N GLN A 382 -18.51 -8.87 0.16
CA GLN A 382 -19.13 -9.24 -1.12
C GLN A 382 -20.39 -8.43 -1.41
N LYS A 383 -21.25 -8.28 -0.40
CA LYS A 383 -22.49 -7.51 -0.53
C LYS A 383 -22.21 -6.04 -0.79
N ILE A 384 -21.29 -5.42 -0.05
CA ILE A 384 -20.86 -4.03 -0.25
C ILE A 384 -20.23 -3.86 -1.63
N ASN A 385 -19.35 -4.78 -2.05
CA ASN A 385 -18.72 -4.74 -3.38
C ASN A 385 -19.75 -4.71 -4.52
N GLY A 386 -20.89 -5.40 -4.35
CA GLY A 386 -22.00 -5.36 -5.33
C GLY A 386 -22.83 -4.07 -5.30
N MET A 387 -22.66 -3.20 -4.29
CA MET A 387 -23.45 -1.99 -4.08
C MET A 387 -22.71 -0.70 -4.40
N ILE A 388 -21.39 -0.71 -4.38
CA ILE A 388 -20.55 0.46 -4.61
C ILE A 388 -20.33 0.72 -6.11
N GLU A 389 -19.97 1.96 -6.44
CA GLU A 389 -19.70 2.36 -7.83
C GLU A 389 -18.51 1.62 -8.43
N ARG A 390 -18.55 1.40 -9.75
CA ARG A 390 -17.49 0.65 -10.45
C ARG A 390 -16.14 1.36 -10.45
N ASP A 391 -16.11 2.65 -10.25
CA ASP A 391 -14.91 3.48 -10.13
C ASP A 391 -14.65 3.98 -8.71
N ALA A 392 -15.34 3.41 -7.71
CA ALA A 392 -15.15 3.75 -6.31
C ALA A 392 -13.67 3.61 -5.88
N ILE A 393 -13.30 4.41 -4.88
CA ILE A 393 -12.01 4.27 -4.20
C ILE A 393 -12.27 3.51 -2.90
N VAL A 394 -11.63 2.36 -2.77
CA VAL A 394 -11.76 1.48 -1.60
C VAL A 394 -10.43 1.46 -0.86
N VAL A 395 -10.47 1.87 0.40
CA VAL A 395 -9.29 1.89 1.27
C VAL A 395 -9.47 0.86 2.37
N ALA A 396 -8.51 -0.04 2.54
CA ALA A 396 -8.50 -1.00 3.64
C ALA A 396 -7.37 -0.68 4.63
N ASP A 397 -7.66 -0.83 5.92
CA ASP A 397 -6.69 -0.65 7.00
C ASP A 397 -5.74 -1.85 7.09
N CYS A 398 -5.18 -2.15 8.25
CA CYS A 398 -4.35 -3.32 8.48
C CYS A 398 -5.07 -4.38 9.33
N GLY A 399 -4.40 -5.51 9.59
CA GLY A 399 -4.91 -6.57 10.45
C GLY A 399 -5.96 -7.46 9.79
N ALA A 400 -6.91 -7.96 10.58
CA ALA A 400 -7.93 -8.87 10.09
C ALA A 400 -8.82 -8.23 9.02
N ASN A 401 -9.16 -6.96 9.20
CA ASN A 401 -9.91 -6.16 8.25
C ASN A 401 -9.31 -6.24 6.82
N LEU A 402 -8.01 -5.96 6.69
CA LEU A 402 -7.32 -6.04 5.41
C LEU A 402 -7.45 -7.42 4.78
N CYS A 403 -7.23 -8.47 5.57
CA CYS A 403 -7.27 -9.84 5.08
C CYS A 403 -8.67 -10.19 4.55
N TRP A 404 -9.73 -9.88 5.30
CA TRP A 404 -11.11 -10.14 4.88
C TRP A 404 -11.47 -9.42 3.59
N VAL A 405 -11.10 -8.13 3.48
CA VAL A 405 -11.36 -7.35 2.26
C VAL A 405 -10.57 -7.93 1.08
N TYR A 406 -9.27 -8.13 1.22
CA TYR A 406 -8.41 -8.51 0.10
C TYR A 406 -8.57 -9.96 -0.36
N GLN A 407 -9.11 -10.84 0.48
CA GLN A 407 -9.40 -12.22 0.09
C GLN A 407 -10.64 -12.36 -0.78
N ILE A 408 -11.62 -11.45 -0.67
CA ILE A 408 -12.94 -11.65 -1.28
C ILE A 408 -13.40 -10.50 -2.19
N PHE A 409 -12.85 -9.28 -2.03
CA PHE A 409 -13.23 -8.13 -2.84
C PHE A 409 -12.95 -8.40 -4.32
N HIS A 410 -13.98 -8.31 -5.16
CA HIS A 410 -13.88 -8.50 -6.60
C HIS A 410 -13.74 -7.15 -7.30
N ARG A 411 -12.52 -6.74 -7.58
CA ARG A 411 -12.20 -5.48 -8.24
C ARG A 411 -12.45 -5.57 -9.74
N THR A 412 -13.18 -4.62 -10.30
CA THR A 412 -13.34 -4.41 -11.76
C THR A 412 -12.59 -3.17 -12.22
N ASN A 413 -12.97 -1.99 -11.73
CA ASN A 413 -12.32 -0.72 -12.07
C ASN A 413 -12.05 0.15 -10.83
N GLN A 414 -12.41 -0.32 -9.63
CA GLN A 414 -12.15 0.37 -8.37
C GLN A 414 -10.64 0.56 -8.14
N VAL A 415 -10.27 1.65 -7.47
CA VAL A 415 -8.95 1.76 -6.85
C VAL A 415 -9.03 1.07 -5.49
N LEU A 416 -8.21 0.04 -5.29
CA LEU A 416 -8.12 -0.68 -4.02
C LEU A 416 -6.75 -0.40 -3.40
N MET A 417 -6.70 0.22 -2.22
CA MET A 417 -5.44 0.65 -1.62
C MET A 417 -5.31 0.30 -0.14
N THR A 418 -4.06 0.08 0.27
CA THR A 418 -3.60 -0.05 1.66
C THR A 418 -2.11 0.30 1.73
N ALA A 419 -1.58 0.63 2.90
CA ALA A 419 -0.13 0.73 3.13
C ALA A 419 0.46 -0.66 3.41
N GLY A 420 0.59 -1.49 2.37
CA GLY A 420 0.92 -2.91 2.52
C GLY A 420 2.31 -3.20 3.07
N GLY A 421 3.31 -2.34 2.82
CA GLY A 421 4.68 -2.54 3.26
C GLY A 421 4.94 -2.18 4.72
N HIS A 422 4.40 -1.05 5.19
CA HIS A 422 4.53 -0.61 6.58
C HIS A 422 3.38 -1.11 7.46
N SER A 423 2.19 -1.15 6.90
CA SER A 423 0.97 -1.71 7.49
C SER A 423 0.60 -1.13 8.87
N PRO A 424 0.59 0.20 9.05
CA PRO A 424 0.20 0.79 10.33
C PRO A 424 -1.31 0.67 10.54
N MET A 425 -1.72 0.50 11.78
CA MET A 425 -3.11 0.68 12.17
C MET A 425 -3.54 2.14 11.95
N GLY A 426 -4.79 2.36 11.50
CA GLY A 426 -5.36 3.69 11.32
C GLY A 426 -4.99 4.38 10.01
N TYR A 427 -4.35 3.69 9.05
CA TYR A 427 -4.02 4.25 7.73
C TYR A 427 -5.26 4.65 6.93
N SER A 428 -6.33 3.85 7.00
CA SER A 428 -7.42 3.95 6.03
C SER A 428 -8.25 5.23 6.13
N ILE A 429 -8.47 5.80 7.33
CA ILE A 429 -9.21 7.07 7.47
C ILE A 429 -8.45 8.23 6.82
N PRO A 430 -7.17 8.52 7.17
CA PRO A 430 -6.41 9.56 6.51
C PRO A 430 -6.28 9.35 4.99
N ALA A 431 -6.05 8.12 4.55
CA ALA A 431 -5.96 7.81 3.13
C ALA A 431 -7.29 8.05 2.40
N ALA A 432 -8.42 7.72 3.02
CA ALA A 432 -9.75 8.02 2.49
C ALA A 432 -9.99 9.54 2.40
N ILE A 433 -9.51 10.33 3.37
CA ILE A 433 -9.55 11.80 3.33
C ILE A 433 -8.75 12.32 2.14
N GLY A 434 -7.50 11.87 2.00
CA GLY A 434 -6.65 12.25 0.86
C GLY A 434 -7.29 11.90 -0.49
N ALA A 435 -7.88 10.71 -0.59
CA ALA A 435 -8.60 10.25 -1.77
C ALA A 435 -9.85 11.09 -2.08
N ALA A 436 -10.67 11.40 -1.07
CA ALA A 436 -11.88 12.22 -1.24
C ALA A 436 -11.57 13.68 -1.62
N ILE A 437 -10.46 14.23 -1.12
CA ILE A 437 -9.98 15.56 -1.51
C ILE A 437 -9.47 15.54 -2.96
N ARG A 438 -8.77 14.48 -3.35
CA ARG A 438 -8.17 14.38 -4.69
C ARG A 438 -9.17 14.07 -5.79
N ALA A 439 -10.16 13.24 -5.50
CA ALA A 439 -11.21 12.81 -6.44
C ALA A 439 -12.61 12.97 -5.82
N PRO A 440 -13.07 14.22 -5.60
CA PRO A 440 -14.32 14.50 -4.90
C PRO A 440 -15.58 13.98 -5.63
N GLU A 441 -15.46 13.71 -6.93
CA GLU A 441 -16.52 13.14 -7.75
C GLU A 441 -16.69 11.64 -7.55
N ARG A 442 -15.66 10.94 -7.02
CA ARG A 442 -15.68 9.48 -6.83
C ARG A 442 -16.23 9.10 -5.46
N GLN A 443 -16.86 7.95 -5.40
CA GLN A 443 -17.26 7.35 -4.13
C GLN A 443 -16.05 6.84 -3.37
N VAL A 444 -15.97 7.14 -2.07
CA VAL A 444 -14.89 6.66 -1.19
C VAL A 444 -15.48 5.76 -0.10
N VAL A 445 -14.99 4.52 -0.03
CA VAL A 445 -15.36 3.54 1.00
C VAL A 445 -14.12 3.12 1.78
N CYS A 446 -14.14 3.34 3.08
CA CYS A 446 -13.04 3.09 4.00
C CYS A 446 -13.38 1.87 4.88
N PHE A 447 -12.72 0.74 4.69
CA PHE A 447 -12.81 -0.40 5.59
C PHE A 447 -11.75 -0.30 6.68
N ILE A 448 -12.17 -0.46 7.93
CA ILE A 448 -11.28 -0.33 9.08
C ILE A 448 -11.72 -1.29 10.21
N GLY A 449 -10.75 -1.85 10.94
CA GLY A 449 -11.06 -2.57 12.18
C GLY A 449 -11.31 -1.59 13.32
N ASP A 450 -12.03 -2.05 14.34
CA ASP A 450 -12.35 -1.26 15.55
C ASP A 450 -11.10 -0.71 16.27
N GLY A 451 -10.01 -1.49 16.33
CA GLY A 451 -8.74 -1.04 16.89
C GLY A 451 -8.02 -0.01 16.01
N GLY A 452 -8.01 -0.21 14.68
CA GLY A 452 -7.44 0.75 13.72
C GLY A 452 -8.17 2.08 13.73
N PHE A 453 -9.49 2.05 13.85
CA PHE A 453 -10.35 3.24 13.92
C PHE A 453 -9.92 4.21 15.03
N GLN A 454 -9.51 3.70 16.19
CA GLN A 454 -9.11 4.53 17.32
C GLN A 454 -7.80 5.30 17.11
N ILE A 455 -6.92 4.84 16.22
CA ILE A 455 -5.58 5.44 16.03
C ILE A 455 -5.66 6.84 15.41
N ASN A 456 -6.59 7.05 14.47
CA ASN A 456 -6.77 8.32 13.78
C ASN A 456 -8.24 8.81 13.84
N LEU A 457 -8.96 8.46 14.91
CA LEU A 457 -10.37 8.84 15.07
C LEU A 457 -10.59 10.37 15.10
N GLN A 458 -9.60 11.16 15.52
CA GLN A 458 -9.66 12.62 15.53
C GLN A 458 -9.84 13.21 14.12
N GLU A 459 -9.47 12.46 13.08
CA GLU A 459 -9.63 12.87 11.69
C GLU A 459 -11.10 12.86 11.21
N LEU A 460 -12.02 12.35 12.02
CA LEU A 460 -13.46 12.56 11.81
C LEU A 460 -13.80 14.04 11.81
N GLN A 461 -13.07 14.88 12.58
CA GLN A 461 -13.18 16.32 12.52
C GLN A 461 -12.76 16.86 11.15
N THR A 462 -11.68 16.34 10.57
CA THR A 462 -11.22 16.73 9.23
C THR A 462 -12.26 16.38 8.17
N ILE A 463 -12.85 15.19 8.23
CA ILE A 463 -13.94 14.76 7.35
C ILE A 463 -15.13 15.74 7.46
N ARG A 464 -15.54 16.08 8.67
CA ARG A 464 -16.64 17.01 8.92
C ARG A 464 -16.34 18.42 8.45
N GLN A 465 -15.13 18.92 8.74
CA GLN A 465 -14.68 20.28 8.39
C GLN A 465 -14.73 20.55 6.90
N TYR A 466 -14.29 19.57 6.09
CA TYR A 466 -14.25 19.70 4.62
C TYR A 466 -15.47 19.07 3.93
N ASN A 467 -16.47 18.63 4.68
CA ASN A 467 -17.70 18.02 4.17
C ASN A 467 -17.44 16.89 3.16
N LEU A 468 -16.52 15.98 3.51
CA LEU A 468 -16.09 14.91 2.61
C LEU A 468 -17.12 13.78 2.57
N ASN A 469 -17.36 13.23 1.37
CA ASN A 469 -18.25 12.08 1.17
C ASN A 469 -17.45 10.77 1.36
N ILE A 470 -17.45 10.24 2.58
CA ILE A 470 -16.73 9.01 2.93
C ILE A 470 -17.67 8.09 3.71
N THR A 471 -17.84 6.86 3.23
CA THR A 471 -18.48 5.80 4.02
C THR A 471 -17.41 5.01 4.77
N ILE A 472 -17.39 5.13 6.09
CA ILE A 472 -16.46 4.40 6.98
C ILE A 472 -17.16 3.12 7.44
N VAL A 473 -16.65 1.97 7.04
CA VAL A 473 -17.15 0.65 7.43
C VAL A 473 -16.23 0.10 8.51
N VAL A 474 -16.68 0.15 9.76
CA VAL A 474 -15.95 -0.42 10.91
C VAL A 474 -16.30 -1.90 11.02
N MET A 475 -15.32 -2.77 10.80
CA MET A 475 -15.45 -4.22 11.00
C MET A 475 -15.14 -4.55 12.46
N ASN A 476 -16.17 -4.43 13.30
CA ASN A 476 -16.08 -4.39 14.74
C ASN A 476 -16.18 -5.79 15.37
N ASN A 477 -15.03 -6.39 15.64
CA ASN A 477 -14.95 -7.68 16.34
C ASN A 477 -14.47 -7.55 17.80
N HIS A 478 -14.56 -6.36 18.38
CA HIS A 478 -14.27 -6.07 19.79
C HIS A 478 -12.87 -6.50 20.20
N GLY A 479 -11.85 -6.19 19.37
CA GLY A 479 -10.44 -6.48 19.69
C GLY A 479 -9.54 -6.65 18.46
N TYR A 480 -8.29 -6.96 18.74
CA TYR A 480 -7.28 -7.16 17.68
C TYR A 480 -7.39 -8.57 17.11
N GLY A 481 -8.31 -8.82 16.16
CA GLY A 481 -8.67 -10.14 15.64
C GLY A 481 -7.49 -10.97 15.13
N ILE A 482 -6.60 -10.36 14.33
CA ILE A 482 -5.40 -11.05 13.81
C ILE A 482 -4.45 -11.49 14.94
N ILE A 483 -4.36 -10.70 16.02
CA ILE A 483 -3.53 -11.03 17.19
C ILE A 483 -4.21 -12.10 18.04
N LYS A 484 -5.52 -12.02 18.27
CA LYS A 484 -6.28 -13.10 18.94
C LYS A 484 -6.06 -14.44 18.23
N GLN A 485 -6.18 -14.46 16.90
CA GLN A 485 -5.98 -15.68 16.11
C GLN A 485 -4.52 -16.19 16.17
N PHE A 486 -3.53 -15.30 16.27
CA PHE A 486 -2.14 -15.68 16.54
C PHE A 486 -2.00 -16.29 17.94
N GLN A 487 -2.62 -15.69 18.94
CA GLN A 487 -2.60 -16.19 20.33
C GLN A 487 -3.31 -17.54 20.47
N ASP A 488 -4.35 -17.80 19.69
CA ASP A 488 -4.98 -19.11 19.59
C ASP A 488 -3.99 -20.17 19.09
N SER A 489 -3.29 -19.87 18.01
CA SER A 489 -2.40 -20.84 17.36
C SER A 489 -1.12 -21.13 18.16
N TYR A 490 -0.59 -20.15 18.90
CA TYR A 490 0.77 -20.24 19.45
C TYR A 490 0.86 -19.97 20.95
N LEU A 491 -0.15 -19.37 21.57
CA LEU A 491 -0.08 -18.91 22.96
C LEU A 491 -1.20 -19.46 23.84
N GLY A 492 -1.88 -20.56 23.43
CA GLY A 492 -2.91 -21.22 24.23
C GLY A 492 -4.08 -20.29 24.56
N SER A 493 -4.53 -19.50 23.58
CA SER A 493 -5.68 -18.57 23.67
C SER A 493 -5.61 -17.57 24.83
N ARG A 494 -4.41 -17.16 25.21
CA ARG A 494 -4.20 -16.08 26.17
C ARG A 494 -4.26 -14.73 25.45
N TYR A 495 -5.46 -14.12 25.47
CA TYR A 495 -5.75 -12.87 24.72
C TYR A 495 -5.26 -11.60 25.44
N GLU A 496 -4.02 -11.61 25.92
CA GLU A 496 -3.41 -10.46 26.57
C GLU A 496 -3.20 -9.31 25.57
N ALA A 497 -3.60 -8.11 25.94
CA ALA A 497 -3.54 -6.88 25.15
C ALA A 497 -4.31 -6.90 23.82
N SER A 498 -5.02 -8.01 23.47
CA SER A 498 -5.80 -8.13 22.24
C SER A 498 -7.31 -8.25 22.49
N GLY A 499 -7.68 -8.72 23.66
CA GLY A 499 -9.03 -8.79 24.21
C GLY A 499 -9.01 -8.21 25.63
N LYS A 500 -8.27 -8.85 26.54
CA LYS A 500 -8.03 -8.29 27.87
C LYS A 500 -7.15 -7.03 27.75
N GLY A 501 -7.58 -5.93 28.35
CA GLY A 501 -6.93 -4.64 28.25
C GLY A 501 -7.28 -3.85 26.97
N TYR A 502 -8.12 -4.40 26.11
CA TYR A 502 -8.70 -3.69 24.96
C TYR A 502 -9.99 -2.97 25.39
N GLY A 503 -10.21 -1.78 24.86
CA GLY A 503 -11.43 -1.01 25.05
C GLY A 503 -11.75 -0.18 23.80
N MET A 504 -13.03 0.10 23.60
CA MET A 504 -13.52 0.88 22.48
C MET A 504 -14.58 1.88 22.97
N PRO A 505 -14.62 3.11 22.45
CA PRO A 505 -15.67 4.06 22.75
C PRO A 505 -17.02 3.62 22.16
N ASP A 506 -18.09 4.17 22.69
CA ASP A 506 -19.44 4.09 22.10
C ASP A 506 -19.45 4.84 20.77
N LEU A 507 -19.49 4.10 19.66
CA LEU A 507 -19.40 4.67 18.31
C LEU A 507 -20.61 5.54 17.95
N ALA A 508 -21.80 5.25 18.47
CA ALA A 508 -22.99 6.06 18.24
C ALA A 508 -22.83 7.46 18.87
N LYS A 509 -22.34 7.52 20.11
CA LYS A 509 -22.07 8.80 20.79
C LYS A 509 -20.94 9.56 20.11
N LEU A 510 -19.89 8.85 19.70
CA LEU A 510 -18.75 9.43 19.01
C LEU A 510 -19.16 10.03 17.66
N SER A 511 -19.90 9.28 16.85
CA SER A 511 -20.42 9.77 15.54
C SER A 511 -21.28 11.02 15.72
N LYS A 512 -22.17 11.02 16.71
CA LYS A 512 -22.98 12.19 17.04
C LYS A 512 -22.13 13.39 17.43
N ALA A 513 -21.07 13.20 18.21
CA ALA A 513 -20.17 14.28 18.63
C ALA A 513 -19.46 14.94 17.44
N TYR A 514 -19.07 14.16 16.42
CA TYR A 514 -18.47 14.66 15.18
C TYR A 514 -19.48 15.03 14.09
N GLY A 515 -20.78 14.83 14.33
CA GLY A 515 -21.85 15.16 13.37
C GLY A 515 -21.87 14.26 12.14
N LEU A 516 -21.53 12.98 12.30
CA LEU A 516 -21.62 11.95 11.27
C LEU A 516 -22.89 11.11 11.45
N ASP A 517 -23.47 10.65 10.35
CA ASP A 517 -24.51 9.62 10.39
C ASP A 517 -23.92 8.30 10.91
N TYR A 518 -24.72 7.57 11.69
CA TYR A 518 -24.33 6.30 12.29
C TYR A 518 -25.37 5.22 12.08
N VAL A 519 -24.94 4.03 11.74
CA VAL A 519 -25.77 2.82 11.73
C VAL A 519 -24.97 1.63 12.25
N SER A 520 -25.58 0.83 13.12
CA SER A 520 -25.05 -0.46 13.58
C SER A 520 -25.81 -1.59 12.90
N ILE A 521 -25.07 -2.59 12.37
CA ILE A 521 -25.62 -3.70 11.60
C ILE A 521 -25.03 -5.01 12.12
N ASP A 522 -25.91 -5.97 12.45
CA ASP A 522 -25.54 -7.28 12.99
C ASP A 522 -25.85 -8.47 12.05
N LYS A 523 -26.41 -8.18 10.86
CA LYS A 523 -26.72 -9.19 9.82
C LYS A 523 -26.31 -8.69 8.45
N VAL A 524 -25.74 -9.59 7.64
CA VAL A 524 -25.35 -9.26 6.27
C VAL A 524 -26.55 -8.80 5.43
N GLU A 525 -27.73 -9.37 5.65
CA GLU A 525 -28.96 -9.05 4.93
C GLU A 525 -29.40 -7.60 5.12
N ASP A 526 -29.08 -6.98 6.25
CA ASP A 526 -29.49 -5.62 6.61
C ASP A 526 -28.57 -4.53 6.02
N ILE A 527 -27.46 -4.91 5.37
CA ILE A 527 -26.61 -3.97 4.64
C ILE A 527 -27.39 -3.44 3.42
N ASP A 528 -27.67 -2.13 3.44
CA ASP A 528 -28.54 -1.46 2.46
C ASP A 528 -27.73 -0.59 1.49
N PRO A 529 -28.02 -0.60 0.18
CA PRO A 529 -27.34 0.25 -0.82
C PRO A 529 -27.38 1.75 -0.49
N ARG A 530 -28.42 2.21 0.21
CA ARG A 530 -28.56 3.62 0.64
C ARG A 530 -27.45 4.10 1.56
N LEU A 531 -26.73 3.17 2.20
CA LEU A 531 -25.57 3.47 3.03
C LEU A 531 -24.34 3.89 2.21
N PHE A 532 -24.33 3.57 0.91
CA PHE A 532 -23.19 3.79 0.02
C PHE A 532 -23.44 4.89 -1.03
N VAL A 533 -24.48 5.70 -0.86
CA VAL A 533 -24.69 6.87 -1.71
C VAL A 533 -23.80 8.04 -1.27
N LYS A 534 -23.38 8.87 -2.24
CA LYS A 534 -22.59 10.09 -1.98
C LYS A 534 -23.47 11.19 -1.37
N ASN A 535 -23.71 11.11 -0.07
CA ASN A 535 -24.55 12.04 0.67
C ASN A 535 -23.98 12.31 2.07
N GLY A 536 -22.79 12.91 2.12
CA GLY A 536 -22.08 13.19 3.35
C GLY A 536 -21.32 11.98 3.92
N ALA A 537 -20.70 12.21 5.08
CA ALA A 537 -19.92 11.18 5.76
C ALA A 537 -20.81 10.35 6.70
N ARG A 538 -20.56 9.04 6.74
CA ARG A 538 -21.24 8.14 7.67
C ARG A 538 -20.35 7.05 8.19
N LEU A 539 -20.71 6.52 9.35
CA LEU A 539 -20.07 5.39 10.00
C LEU A 539 -21.05 4.21 10.02
N VAL A 540 -20.65 3.14 9.36
CA VAL A 540 -21.36 1.86 9.31
C VAL A 540 -20.60 0.88 10.22
N ASP A 541 -21.19 0.53 11.35
CA ASP A 541 -20.60 -0.33 12.38
C ASP A 541 -21.10 -1.77 12.20
N LEU A 542 -20.29 -2.62 11.57
CA LEU A 542 -20.60 -4.02 11.36
C LEU A 542 -20.24 -4.83 12.61
N GLN A 543 -21.23 -5.36 13.31
CA GLN A 543 -21.06 -6.11 14.55
C GLN A 543 -20.61 -7.54 14.25
N LEU A 544 -19.31 -7.78 14.29
CA LEU A 544 -18.71 -9.10 14.10
C LEU A 544 -18.60 -9.85 15.44
N HIS A 545 -18.60 -11.16 15.36
CA HIS A 545 -18.32 -11.97 16.54
C HIS A 545 -16.87 -11.78 17.01
N PRO A 546 -16.59 -11.68 18.33
CA PRO A 546 -15.23 -11.45 18.86
C PRO A 546 -14.17 -12.49 18.46
N HIS A 547 -14.59 -13.70 18.08
CA HIS A 547 -13.72 -14.78 17.60
C HIS A 547 -13.84 -15.02 16.09
N THR A 548 -14.19 -13.99 15.31
CA THR A 548 -14.18 -14.09 13.84
C THR A 548 -12.76 -14.30 13.33
N LEU A 549 -12.56 -15.36 12.56
CA LEU A 549 -11.27 -15.80 12.06
C LEU A 549 -10.98 -15.26 10.66
N ILE A 550 -9.68 -15.13 10.33
CA ILE A 550 -9.21 -14.96 8.95
C ILE A 550 -9.03 -16.37 8.35
N GLU A 551 -9.71 -16.64 7.25
CA GLU A 551 -9.70 -17.94 6.56
C GLU A 551 -9.77 -17.71 5.02
N PRO A 552 -8.79 -18.20 4.23
CA PRO A 552 -7.66 -19.03 4.64
C PRO A 552 -6.53 -18.24 5.27
N ARG A 553 -5.71 -18.93 6.07
CA ARG A 553 -4.53 -18.38 6.71
C ARG A 553 -3.41 -19.42 6.81
N LEU A 554 -2.18 -19.02 6.58
CA LEU A 554 -1.02 -19.89 6.76
C LEU A 554 -0.51 -19.85 8.21
N GLU A 555 -0.21 -21.02 8.77
CA GLU A 555 0.56 -21.15 9.99
C GLU A 555 2.07 -21.18 9.72
N MET A 556 2.86 -20.76 10.72
CA MET A 556 4.31 -20.69 10.57
C MET A 556 4.93 -22.05 10.20
N GLY A 557 5.90 -22.01 9.27
CA GLY A 557 6.66 -23.17 8.85
C GLY A 557 5.99 -24.07 7.81
N ARG A 558 4.74 -23.80 7.44
CA ARG A 558 4.04 -24.56 6.39
C ARG A 558 4.29 -24.02 4.99
N PRO A 559 4.20 -24.84 3.93
CA PRO A 559 4.13 -24.38 2.55
C PRO A 559 2.92 -23.46 2.34
N ILE A 560 3.02 -22.46 1.46
CA ILE A 560 2.01 -21.42 1.32
C ILE A 560 0.62 -21.92 0.91
N ASN A 561 0.52 -23.10 0.30
CA ASN A 561 -0.74 -23.73 -0.10
C ASN A 561 -1.36 -24.62 1.00
N ASP A 562 -0.65 -24.88 2.11
CA ASP A 562 -1.20 -25.65 3.23
C ASP A 562 -1.78 -24.71 4.31
N GLN A 563 -2.83 -24.00 3.93
CA GLN A 563 -3.49 -22.99 4.76
C GLN A 563 -4.61 -23.61 5.62
N SER A 564 -4.76 -23.08 6.83
CA SER A 564 -5.96 -23.30 7.68
C SER A 564 -7.17 -22.49 7.10
N PRO A 565 -8.39 -23.06 7.13
CA PRO A 565 -8.76 -24.42 7.55
C PRO A 565 -8.13 -25.48 6.65
N TYR A 566 -7.55 -26.50 7.26
CA TYR A 566 -6.80 -27.50 6.48
C TYR A 566 -7.73 -28.36 5.65
N ALA A 567 -7.38 -28.53 4.37
CA ALA A 567 -8.00 -29.55 3.54
C ALA A 567 -7.70 -30.96 4.08
N ASP A 568 -8.59 -31.90 3.84
CA ASP A 568 -8.27 -33.33 4.01
C ASP A 568 -6.95 -33.66 3.29
N ARG A 569 -6.14 -34.55 3.87
CA ARG A 569 -4.81 -34.85 3.34
C ARG A 569 -4.84 -35.49 1.95
N ALA A 570 -5.87 -36.27 1.63
CA ALA A 570 -6.06 -36.82 0.29
C ALA A 570 -6.45 -35.70 -0.71
N GLU A 571 -7.32 -34.80 -0.30
CA GLU A 571 -7.65 -33.60 -1.08
C GLU A 571 -6.44 -32.69 -1.27
N PHE A 572 -5.66 -32.45 -0.21
CA PHE A 572 -4.42 -31.67 -0.31
C PHE A 572 -3.44 -32.28 -1.30
N ALA A 573 -3.23 -33.60 -1.25
CA ALA A 573 -2.37 -34.32 -2.17
C ALA A 573 -2.90 -34.25 -3.61
N ALA A 574 -4.22 -34.40 -3.82
CA ALA A 574 -4.84 -34.28 -5.13
C ALA A 574 -4.69 -32.88 -5.74
N ASN A 575 -4.72 -31.83 -4.90
CA ASN A 575 -4.49 -30.44 -5.33
C ASN A 575 -3.00 -30.12 -5.60
N ASN A 576 -2.06 -30.94 -5.10
CA ASN A 576 -0.63 -30.87 -5.45
C ASN A 576 -0.30 -31.80 -6.63
N ARG A 577 -1.09 -31.73 -7.68
CA ARG A 577 -1.14 -32.67 -8.81
C ARG A 577 0.20 -32.84 -9.54
N PHE A 578 0.99 -31.76 -9.65
CA PHE A 578 2.25 -31.75 -10.43
C PHE A 578 3.50 -31.73 -9.55
N VAL A 579 3.37 -31.37 -8.30
CA VAL A 579 4.47 -31.28 -7.35
C VAL A 579 4.03 -31.94 -6.04
N PRO A 580 4.20 -33.27 -5.91
CA PRO A 580 3.84 -33.98 -4.69
C PRO A 580 4.61 -33.42 -3.50
N PHE A 581 3.90 -33.15 -2.42
CA PHE A 581 4.49 -32.70 -1.15
C PHE A 581 4.65 -33.90 -0.23
N GLU A 582 5.87 -34.43 -0.11
CA GLU A 582 6.11 -35.70 0.61
C GLU A 582 6.10 -35.59 2.14
N ASN A 583 6.20 -34.40 2.73
CA ASN A 583 6.36 -34.26 4.20
C ASN A 583 5.69 -33.00 4.76
N VAL A 584 4.37 -32.89 4.63
CA VAL A 584 3.65 -31.92 5.45
C VAL A 584 3.16 -32.63 6.72
N ALA A 585 3.76 -32.29 7.87
CA ALA A 585 3.30 -32.80 9.15
C ALA A 585 1.76 -32.57 9.31
N PRO A 586 1.03 -33.54 9.90
CA PRO A 586 -0.39 -33.33 10.17
C PRO A 586 -0.60 -32.04 10.97
N PRO A 587 -1.78 -31.41 10.88
CA PRO A 587 -2.12 -30.26 11.71
C PRO A 587 -1.94 -30.61 13.18
N ARG A 588 -1.39 -29.73 13.99
CA ARG A 588 -1.28 -29.87 15.44
C ARG A 588 -2.64 -29.71 16.09
#